data_ad9638444f3cee60e52488ad3d68d6b2
#
_entry.id   ad9638444f3cee60e52488ad3d68d6b2
#
_cell.length_a   1.000
_cell.length_b   1.000
_cell.length_c   1.000
_cell.angle_alpha   90.00
_cell.angle_beta   90.00
_cell.angle_gamma   90.00
#
_symmetry.space_group_name_H-M   'P 1'
#
loop_
_entity.id
_entity.type
_entity.pdbx_description
1 polymer ?
#
loop_
_entity_poly.entity_id
_entity_poly.type
_entity_poly.pdbx_seq_one_letter_code
_entity_poly.pdbx_strand_id
1 'polypeptide(L)'
;HDTHLGNNCIFANNSLAGGHVVIEDRSFVSGAVAIHQFCRVGQFSMIGGHARVVQDVPPFMLIDGQSGSIVGLNTIGLRRAGYPADELTALKAAYRVIYRRGLPWTEVLETLKTEFTTGLAAHLHTFLAQGRRGFVQERRSPPSSAATLRLRVADEEKRNIRAKAG
;
A
#
# COMPACT_ATOMS: atom_id res chain seq x y z
N HIS A 1 6.81 19.64 12.59
CA HIS A 1 6.36 20.97 12.21
C HIS A 1 5.66 20.92 10.85
N ASP A 2 4.68 21.80 10.61
CA ASP A 2 3.97 21.98 9.33
C ASP A 2 3.33 20.70 8.74
N THR A 3 3.08 19.72 9.59
CA THR A 3 2.40 18.48 9.20
C THR A 3 0.89 18.72 9.16
N HIS A 4 0.25 18.25 8.10
CA HIS A 4 -1.19 18.32 7.94
C HIS A 4 -1.81 16.94 8.13
N LEU A 5 -2.77 16.85 9.06
CA LEU A 5 -3.49 15.61 9.35
C LEU A 5 -4.97 15.79 9.02
N GLY A 6 -5.50 14.90 8.21
CA GLY A 6 -6.91 14.79 7.92
C GLY A 6 -7.74 14.26 9.08
N ASN A 7 -9.00 14.01 8.83
CA ASN A 7 -9.96 13.55 9.83
C ASN A 7 -9.88 12.05 10.10
N ASN A 8 -10.13 11.64 11.35
CA ASN A 8 -10.22 10.23 11.73
C ASN A 8 -8.96 9.40 11.42
N CYS A 9 -7.79 10.02 11.38
CA CYS A 9 -6.52 9.32 11.26
C CYS A 9 -6.17 8.60 12.56
N ILE A 10 -5.57 7.43 12.46
CA ILE A 10 -5.12 6.64 13.59
C ILE A 10 -3.60 6.54 13.56
N PHE A 11 -2.97 6.94 14.66
CA PHE A 11 -1.53 6.79 14.88
C PHE A 11 -1.29 5.87 16.06
N ALA A 12 -0.61 4.76 15.81
CA ALA A 12 -0.21 3.86 16.89
C ALA A 12 1.13 4.31 17.52
N ASN A 13 1.51 3.63 18.60
CA ASN A 13 2.64 3.99 19.43
C ASN A 13 3.95 4.16 18.62
N ASN A 14 4.73 5.19 18.96
CA ASN A 14 6.05 5.47 18.38
C ASN A 14 6.04 5.70 16.85
N SER A 15 4.89 6.03 16.24
CA SER A 15 4.87 6.47 14.86
C SER A 15 5.40 7.91 14.75
N LEU A 16 6.18 8.17 13.71
CA LEU A 16 6.90 9.44 13.50
C LEU A 16 6.55 10.01 12.13
N ALA A 17 6.22 11.30 12.09
CA ALA A 17 6.05 12.06 10.86
C ALA A 17 7.09 13.18 10.80
N GLY A 18 7.83 13.25 9.68
CA GLY A 18 8.73 14.36 9.39
C GLY A 18 7.98 15.65 9.08
N GLY A 19 8.70 16.75 8.96
CA GLY A 19 8.09 18.05 8.62
C GLY A 19 7.36 18.04 7.27
N HIS A 20 6.30 18.85 7.16
CA HIS A 20 5.50 19.01 5.95
C HIS A 20 4.86 17.71 5.39
N VAL A 21 4.70 16.69 6.22
CA VAL A 21 3.97 15.47 5.86
C VAL A 21 2.47 15.81 5.77
N VAL A 22 1.82 15.32 4.74
CA VAL A 22 0.36 15.42 4.56
C VAL A 22 -0.25 14.03 4.68
N ILE A 23 -1.20 13.87 5.59
CA ILE A 23 -1.93 12.61 5.78
C ILE A 23 -3.40 12.88 5.59
N GLU A 24 -3.99 12.23 4.58
CA GLU A 24 -5.40 12.38 4.27
C GLU A 24 -6.28 11.55 5.23
N ASP A 25 -7.58 11.78 5.15
CA ASP A 25 -8.61 11.22 6.04
C ASP A 25 -8.54 9.70 6.19
N ARG A 26 -8.85 9.23 7.41
CA ARG A 26 -9.02 7.81 7.73
C ARG A 26 -7.80 6.94 7.44
N SER A 27 -6.62 7.52 7.36
CA SER A 27 -5.37 6.78 7.23
C SER A 27 -4.97 6.15 8.56
N PHE A 28 -4.42 4.94 8.49
CA PHE A 28 -3.93 4.20 9.66
C PHE A 28 -2.41 4.07 9.59
N VAL A 29 -1.73 4.67 10.55
CA VAL A 29 -0.27 4.58 10.70
C VAL A 29 0.04 3.69 11.90
N SER A 30 0.53 2.48 11.63
CA SER A 30 0.82 1.47 12.66
C SER A 30 2.04 1.86 13.51
N GLY A 31 2.30 1.08 14.56
CA GLY A 31 3.38 1.35 15.50
C GLY A 31 4.77 1.38 14.88
N ALA A 32 5.61 2.28 15.36
CA ALA A 32 7.01 2.45 14.95
C ALA A 32 7.21 2.75 13.44
N VAL A 33 6.19 3.26 12.76
CA VAL A 33 6.30 3.75 11.39
C VAL A 33 7.04 5.08 11.37
N ALA A 34 7.97 5.26 10.41
CA ALA A 34 8.65 6.52 10.17
C ALA A 34 8.31 7.06 8.78
N ILE A 35 7.69 8.23 8.71
CA ILE A 35 7.33 8.90 7.46
C ILE A 35 8.29 10.07 7.22
N HIS A 36 8.99 10.01 6.07
CA HIS A 36 9.95 11.04 5.69
C HIS A 36 9.24 12.37 5.39
N GLN A 37 9.96 13.48 5.65
CA GLN A 37 9.45 14.83 5.37
C GLN A 37 8.93 14.98 3.93
N PHE A 38 7.90 15.79 3.76
CA PHE A 38 7.23 16.09 2.49
C PHE A 38 6.52 14.90 1.81
N CYS A 39 6.44 13.74 2.44
CA CYS A 39 5.63 12.65 1.92
C CYS A 39 4.14 12.92 2.12
N ARG A 40 3.32 12.40 1.21
CA ARG A 40 1.87 12.39 1.32
C ARG A 40 1.37 10.96 1.52
N VAL A 41 0.43 10.81 2.43
CA VAL A 41 -0.27 9.54 2.67
C VAL A 41 -1.73 9.74 2.31
N GLY A 42 -2.18 9.05 1.27
CA GLY A 42 -3.55 9.17 0.76
C GLY A 42 -4.57 8.53 1.71
N GLN A 43 -5.82 8.97 1.58
CA GLN A 43 -6.93 8.55 2.42
C GLN A 43 -7.11 7.03 2.47
N PHE A 44 -7.61 6.52 3.60
CA PHE A 44 -7.81 5.09 3.85
C PHE A 44 -6.59 4.20 3.65
N SER A 45 -5.39 4.76 3.48
CA SER A 45 -4.17 3.94 3.45
C SER A 45 -3.88 3.34 4.82
N MET A 46 -3.38 2.11 4.82
CA MET A 46 -2.94 1.43 6.03
C MET A 46 -1.44 1.12 5.91
N ILE A 47 -0.65 1.67 6.80
CA ILE A 47 0.80 1.50 6.82
C ILE A 47 1.16 0.52 7.93
N GLY A 48 1.70 -0.63 7.54
CA GLY A 48 2.13 -1.69 8.45
C GLY A 48 3.23 -1.25 9.41
N GLY A 49 3.26 -1.84 10.61
CA GLY A 49 4.22 -1.48 11.66
C GLY A 49 5.68 -1.59 11.21
N HIS A 50 6.52 -0.71 11.74
CA HIS A 50 7.95 -0.59 11.40
C HIS A 50 8.26 -0.16 9.96
N ALA A 51 7.27 0.18 9.13
CA ALA A 51 7.52 0.65 7.78
C ALA A 51 8.29 1.98 7.78
N ARG A 52 9.24 2.10 6.84
CA ARG A 52 9.88 3.37 6.50
C ARG A 52 9.27 3.90 5.20
N VAL A 53 8.53 4.99 5.29
CA VAL A 53 7.88 5.64 4.14
C VAL A 53 8.74 6.80 3.66
N VAL A 54 9.26 6.72 2.44
CA VAL A 54 10.14 7.73 1.83
C VAL A 54 9.59 8.34 0.55
N GLN A 55 8.47 7.82 0.06
CA GLN A 55 7.73 8.28 -1.11
C GLN A 55 6.25 8.43 -0.76
N ASP A 56 5.48 9.07 -1.64
CA ASP A 56 4.04 9.21 -1.45
C ASP A 56 3.35 7.83 -1.41
N VAL A 57 2.43 7.67 -0.49
CA VAL A 57 1.56 6.48 -0.39
C VAL A 57 0.23 6.82 -1.05
N PRO A 58 -0.11 6.22 -2.20
CA PRO A 58 -1.38 6.50 -2.85
C PRO A 58 -2.58 6.11 -1.97
N PRO A 59 -3.75 6.74 -2.16
CA PRO A 59 -4.95 6.43 -1.39
C PRO A 59 -5.35 4.96 -1.45
N PHE A 60 -5.94 4.47 -0.37
CA PHE A 60 -6.52 3.12 -0.24
C PHE A 60 -5.51 1.97 -0.21
N MET A 61 -4.22 2.25 -0.19
CA MET A 61 -3.18 1.21 -0.24
C MET A 61 -2.90 0.58 1.12
N LEU A 62 -2.46 -0.68 1.07
CA LEU A 62 -1.93 -1.42 2.20
C LEU A 62 -0.42 -1.57 2.03
N ILE A 63 0.34 -1.00 2.96
CA ILE A 63 1.81 -1.07 2.99
C ILE A 63 2.26 -2.16 3.96
N ASP A 64 3.12 -3.04 3.48
CA ASP A 64 3.78 -4.05 4.31
C ASP A 64 4.87 -3.40 5.18
N GLY A 65 4.85 -3.68 6.47
CA GLY A 65 5.76 -3.08 7.44
C GLY A 65 7.22 -3.44 7.21
N GLN A 66 7.49 -4.66 6.80
CA GLN A 66 8.85 -5.15 6.61
C GLN A 66 9.50 -4.65 5.32
N SER A 67 8.77 -4.71 4.21
CA SER A 67 9.29 -4.30 2.90
C SER A 67 9.10 -2.83 2.59
N GLY A 68 8.18 -2.14 3.29
CA GLY A 68 7.77 -0.78 2.98
C GLY A 68 7.06 -0.63 1.62
N SER A 69 6.65 -1.74 1.02
CA SER A 69 6.04 -1.80 -0.31
C SER A 69 4.54 -2.01 -0.23
N ILE A 70 3.82 -1.65 -1.30
CA ILE A 70 2.39 -1.94 -1.42
C ILE A 70 2.19 -3.45 -1.60
N VAL A 71 1.27 -4.01 -0.83
CA VAL A 71 0.85 -5.43 -0.93
C VAL A 71 -0.59 -5.58 -1.39
N GLY A 72 -1.28 -4.50 -1.64
CA GLY A 72 -2.63 -4.46 -2.17
C GLY A 72 -3.43 -3.25 -1.72
N LEU A 73 -4.74 -3.36 -1.82
CA LEU A 73 -5.71 -2.36 -1.39
C LEU A 73 -6.23 -2.67 0.01
N ASN A 74 -6.49 -1.64 0.81
CA ASN A 74 -7.16 -1.73 2.11
C ASN A 74 -8.67 -2.00 1.94
N THR A 75 -9.01 -3.11 1.29
CA THR A 75 -10.41 -3.47 1.02
C THR A 75 -11.21 -3.75 2.29
N ILE A 76 -10.56 -4.20 3.36
CA ILE A 76 -11.20 -4.45 4.64
C ILE A 76 -11.64 -3.13 5.28
N GLY A 77 -10.76 -2.13 5.32
CA GLY A 77 -11.08 -0.81 5.85
C GLY A 77 -12.22 -0.14 5.09
N LEU A 78 -12.19 -0.23 3.76
CA LEU A 78 -13.23 0.32 2.90
C LEU A 78 -14.60 -0.36 3.10
N ARG A 79 -14.64 -1.69 3.19
CA ARG A 79 -15.88 -2.43 3.49
C ARG A 79 -16.46 -2.07 4.86
N ARG A 80 -15.61 -1.96 5.88
CA ARG A 80 -16.02 -1.54 7.23
C ARG A 80 -16.57 -0.12 7.26
N ALA A 81 -16.10 0.73 6.36
CA ALA A 81 -16.61 2.09 6.18
C ALA A 81 -17.91 2.16 5.36
N GLY A 82 -18.42 1.03 4.87
CA GLY A 82 -19.70 0.96 4.15
C GLY A 82 -19.61 1.17 2.65
N TYR A 83 -18.41 1.19 2.04
CA TYR A 83 -18.31 1.34 0.59
C TYR A 83 -18.84 0.11 -0.14
N PRO A 84 -19.67 0.29 -1.18
CA PRO A 84 -20.31 -0.81 -1.89
C PRO A 84 -19.33 -1.57 -2.80
N ALA A 85 -19.73 -2.76 -3.25
CA ALA A 85 -18.86 -3.69 -3.97
C ALA A 85 -18.43 -3.17 -5.35
N ASP A 86 -19.24 -2.37 -6.01
CA ASP A 86 -18.95 -1.73 -7.30
C ASP A 86 -17.81 -0.70 -7.19
N GLU A 87 -17.82 0.13 -6.14
CA GLU A 87 -16.71 1.05 -5.82
C GLU A 87 -15.38 0.30 -5.62
N LEU A 88 -15.43 -0.82 -4.90
CA LEU A 88 -14.24 -1.66 -4.69
C LEU A 88 -13.79 -2.34 -5.98
N THR A 89 -14.70 -2.67 -6.88
CA THR A 89 -14.39 -3.25 -8.19
C THR A 89 -13.72 -2.23 -9.09
N ALA A 90 -14.25 -1.01 -9.17
CA ALA A 90 -13.63 0.09 -9.89
C ALA A 90 -12.23 0.42 -9.34
N LEU A 91 -12.08 0.47 -8.01
CA LEU A 91 -10.80 0.71 -7.37
C LEU A 91 -9.75 -0.38 -7.68
N LYS A 92 -10.15 -1.66 -7.71
CA LYS A 92 -9.28 -2.76 -8.13
C LYS A 92 -8.85 -2.65 -9.59
N ALA A 93 -9.74 -2.19 -10.48
CA ALA A 93 -9.41 -1.96 -11.88
C ALA A 93 -8.38 -0.82 -12.00
N ALA A 94 -8.57 0.30 -11.31
CA ALA A 94 -7.63 1.40 -11.27
C ALA A 94 -6.25 0.99 -10.69
N TYR A 95 -6.23 0.19 -9.62
CA TYR A 95 -5.01 -0.38 -9.07
C TYR A 95 -4.20 -1.17 -10.11
N ARG A 96 -4.87 -1.97 -10.95
CA ARG A 96 -4.22 -2.73 -12.02
C ARG A 96 -3.64 -1.82 -13.11
N VAL A 97 -4.28 -0.69 -13.41
CA VAL A 97 -3.73 0.33 -14.32
C VAL A 97 -2.40 0.85 -13.79
N ILE A 98 -2.33 1.17 -12.50
CA ILE A 98 -1.14 1.76 -11.89
C ILE A 98 0.03 0.77 -11.83
N TYR A 99 -0.24 -0.48 -11.42
CA TYR A 99 0.85 -1.40 -11.01
C TYR A 99 1.04 -2.62 -11.90
N ARG A 100 0.06 -2.97 -12.75
CA ARG A 100 0.07 -4.29 -13.40
C ARG A 100 -0.06 -4.27 -14.92
N ARG A 101 -0.50 -3.15 -15.51
CA ARG A 101 -0.62 -3.05 -16.97
C ARG A 101 0.71 -2.72 -17.66
N GLY A 102 1.72 -2.26 -16.93
CA GLY A 102 3.03 -1.91 -17.49
C GLY A 102 3.00 -0.70 -18.44
N LEU A 103 2.02 0.18 -18.30
CA LEU A 103 1.87 1.36 -19.13
C LEU A 103 2.93 2.43 -18.77
N PRO A 104 3.35 3.27 -19.72
CA PRO A 104 4.09 4.49 -19.44
C PRO A 104 3.31 5.39 -18.49
N TRP A 105 4.02 6.15 -17.65
CA TRP A 105 3.38 6.95 -16.60
C TRP A 105 2.34 7.95 -17.13
N THR A 106 2.60 8.57 -18.26
CA THR A 106 1.66 9.49 -18.93
C THR A 106 0.36 8.78 -19.31
N GLU A 107 0.44 7.54 -19.81
CA GLU A 107 -0.73 6.73 -20.15
C GLU A 107 -1.47 6.24 -18.91
N VAL A 108 -0.78 5.93 -17.82
CA VAL A 108 -1.41 5.61 -16.53
C VAL A 108 -2.28 6.78 -16.07
N LEU A 109 -1.75 8.00 -16.05
CA LEU A 109 -2.51 9.18 -15.63
C LEU A 109 -3.68 9.47 -16.56
N GLU A 110 -3.50 9.37 -17.88
CA GLU A 110 -4.59 9.59 -18.83
C GLU A 110 -5.69 8.53 -18.70
N THR A 111 -5.32 7.26 -18.55
CA THR A 111 -6.28 6.16 -18.32
C THR A 111 -7.06 6.38 -17.02
N LEU A 112 -6.37 6.74 -15.93
CA LEU A 112 -7.05 7.02 -14.66
C LEU A 112 -8.03 8.19 -14.79
N LYS A 113 -7.67 9.24 -15.51
CA LYS A 113 -8.47 10.42 -15.72
C LYS A 113 -9.72 10.14 -16.56
N THR A 114 -9.60 9.31 -17.59
CA THR A 114 -10.67 9.07 -18.57
C THR A 114 -11.59 7.91 -18.19
N GLU A 115 -11.05 6.82 -17.64
CA GLU A 115 -11.82 5.62 -17.30
C GLU A 115 -12.43 5.68 -15.88
N PHE A 116 -11.85 6.45 -14.94
CA PHE A 116 -12.28 6.49 -13.54
C PHE A 116 -12.62 7.92 -13.11
N THR A 117 -13.78 8.40 -13.56
CA THR A 117 -14.22 9.80 -13.39
C THR A 117 -14.95 10.08 -12.09
N THR A 118 -15.39 9.06 -11.37
CA THR A 118 -16.21 9.18 -10.14
C THR A 118 -15.75 8.21 -9.07
N GLY A 119 -16.23 8.41 -7.85
CA GLY A 119 -16.01 7.50 -6.72
C GLY A 119 -14.56 7.43 -6.22
N LEU A 120 -14.24 6.36 -5.51
CA LEU A 120 -12.92 6.14 -4.91
C LEU A 120 -11.80 6.14 -5.95
N ALA A 121 -12.03 5.52 -7.10
CA ALA A 121 -11.01 5.37 -8.13
C ALA A 121 -10.58 6.72 -8.75
N ALA A 122 -11.49 7.69 -8.86
CA ALA A 122 -11.17 9.03 -9.35
C ALA A 122 -10.14 9.77 -8.48
N HIS A 123 -10.17 9.52 -7.17
CA HIS A 123 -9.23 10.13 -6.23
C HIS A 123 -7.77 9.71 -6.47
N LEU A 124 -7.54 8.51 -7.02
CA LEU A 124 -6.20 8.06 -7.38
C LEU A 124 -5.54 8.96 -8.41
N HIS A 125 -6.28 9.36 -9.47
CA HIS A 125 -5.76 10.30 -10.46
C HIS A 125 -5.36 11.64 -9.81
N THR A 126 -6.27 12.24 -9.04
CA THR A 126 -6.03 13.54 -8.39
C THR A 126 -4.79 13.51 -7.50
N PHE A 127 -4.65 12.46 -6.69
CA PHE A 127 -3.51 12.30 -5.80
C PHE A 127 -2.19 12.11 -6.58
N LEU A 128 -2.17 11.19 -7.55
CA LEU A 128 -0.97 10.83 -8.29
C LEU A 128 -0.50 11.95 -9.23
N ALA A 129 -1.41 12.67 -9.88
CA ALA A 129 -1.07 13.79 -10.77
C ALA A 129 -0.37 14.94 -10.05
N GLN A 130 -0.60 15.12 -8.75
CA GLN A 130 0.03 16.15 -7.92
C GLN A 130 1.34 15.71 -7.28
N GLY A 131 1.74 14.44 -7.44
CA GLY A 131 2.93 13.87 -6.81
C GLY A 131 4.22 14.45 -7.34
N ARG A 132 5.17 14.76 -6.43
CA ARG A 132 6.50 15.30 -6.78
C ARG A 132 7.65 14.41 -6.34
N ARG A 133 7.39 13.45 -5.45
CA ARG A 133 8.41 12.58 -4.84
C ARG A 133 8.40 11.15 -5.37
N GLY A 134 7.58 10.85 -6.39
CA GLY A 134 7.23 9.48 -6.75
C GLY A 134 6.31 8.86 -5.69
N PHE A 135 5.96 7.62 -5.88
CA PHE A 135 5.05 6.90 -4.99
C PHE A 135 5.52 5.47 -4.74
N VAL A 136 5.09 4.91 -3.61
CA VAL A 136 5.46 3.56 -3.19
C VAL A 136 5.00 2.54 -4.23
N GLN A 137 5.88 1.62 -4.58
CA GLN A 137 5.65 0.60 -5.59
C GLN A 137 5.07 -0.69 -4.98
N GLU A 138 4.38 -1.47 -5.82
CA GLU A 138 3.90 -2.80 -5.43
C GLU A 138 5.09 -3.73 -5.17
N ARG A 139 5.00 -4.53 -4.11
CA ARG A 139 5.98 -5.56 -3.81
C ARG A 139 6.00 -6.60 -4.94
N ARG A 140 7.15 -6.81 -5.55
CA ARG A 140 7.32 -7.90 -6.51
C ARG A 140 7.15 -9.24 -5.80
N SER A 141 6.40 -10.15 -6.38
CA SER A 141 6.34 -11.53 -5.89
C SER A 141 7.74 -12.12 -5.89
N PRO A 142 8.14 -12.85 -4.83
CA PRO A 142 9.42 -13.53 -4.85
C PRO A 142 9.45 -14.50 -6.04
N PRO A 143 10.61 -14.72 -6.69
CA PRO A 143 10.74 -15.70 -7.75
C PRO A 143 10.18 -17.06 -7.32
N SER A 144 9.52 -17.77 -8.22
CA SER A 144 8.96 -19.09 -7.95
C SER A 144 9.98 -20.09 -7.37
N SER A 145 11.26 -19.91 -7.70
CA SER A 145 12.39 -20.64 -7.13
C SER A 145 12.54 -20.46 -5.61
N ALA A 146 12.27 -19.28 -5.07
CA ALA A 146 12.36 -19.01 -3.64
C ALA A 146 11.25 -19.73 -2.84
N ALA A 147 10.06 -19.84 -3.39
CA ALA A 147 8.97 -20.62 -2.80
C ALA A 147 9.29 -22.13 -2.80
N THR A 148 9.90 -22.63 -3.88
CA THR A 148 10.31 -24.04 -4.00
C THR A 148 11.43 -24.39 -3.00
N LEU A 149 12.38 -23.49 -2.76
CA LEU A 149 13.43 -23.69 -1.77
C LEU A 149 12.89 -23.77 -0.33
N ARG A 150 11.94 -22.93 0.04
CA ARG A 150 11.31 -22.98 1.38
C ARG A 150 10.54 -24.28 1.62
N LEU A 151 9.83 -24.79 0.62
CA LEU A 151 9.12 -26.06 0.71
C LEU A 151 10.09 -27.25 0.82
N ARG A 152 11.23 -27.23 0.11
CA ARG A 152 12.26 -28.29 0.19
C ARG A 152 12.92 -28.35 1.56
N VAL A 153 13.27 -27.21 2.15
CA VAL A 153 13.87 -27.17 3.51
C VAL A 153 12.90 -27.72 4.55
N ALA A 154 11.61 -27.33 4.48
CA ALA A 154 10.59 -27.84 5.40
C ALA A 154 10.34 -29.36 5.24
N ASP A 155 10.45 -29.89 4.03
CA ASP A 155 10.29 -31.31 3.76
C ASP A 155 11.52 -32.14 4.20
N GLU A 156 12.72 -31.59 4.06
CA GLU A 156 13.95 -32.21 4.56
C GLU A 156 13.98 -32.25 6.10
N GLU A 157 13.57 -31.18 6.78
CA GLU A 157 13.44 -31.19 8.24
C GLU A 157 12.42 -32.22 8.74
N LYS A 158 11.27 -32.33 8.09
CA LYS A 158 10.25 -33.35 8.40
C LYS A 158 10.76 -34.78 8.19
N ARG A 159 11.54 -35.01 7.13
CA ARG A 159 12.18 -36.31 6.87
C ARG A 159 13.20 -36.66 7.92
N ASN A 160 14.05 -35.72 8.31
CA ASN A 160 15.08 -35.91 9.35
C ASN A 160 14.48 -36.13 10.74
N ILE A 161 13.36 -35.50 11.08
CA ILE A 161 12.65 -35.76 12.35
C ILE A 161 12.05 -37.15 12.36
N ARG A 162 11.46 -37.62 11.25
CA ARG A 162 10.93 -38.99 11.14
C ARG A 162 12.00 -40.06 11.17
N ALA A 163 13.17 -39.80 10.59
CA ALA A 163 14.30 -40.74 10.60
C ALA A 163 15.01 -40.89 11.99
N LYS A 164 14.85 -39.86 12.87
CA LYS A 164 15.38 -39.93 14.25
C LYS A 164 14.39 -40.47 15.28
N ALA A 165 13.14 -40.67 14.90
CA ALA A 165 12.08 -41.17 15.79
C ALA A 165 11.74 -42.67 15.57
N GLY A 166 12.42 -43.35 14.65
CA GLY A 166 12.36 -44.81 14.42
C GLY A 166 13.70 -45.48 14.72
#